data_9af2ec09dfdf4878a70649a2cc29f5c1
#
_entry.id   9af2ec09dfdf4878a70649a2cc29f5c1
#
_cell.length_a   1.000
_cell.length_b   1.000
_cell.length_c   1.000
_cell.angle_alpha   90.00
_cell.angle_beta   90.00
_cell.angle_gamma   90.00
#
_symmetry.space_group_name_H-M   'P 1'
#
loop_
_entity.id
_entity.type
_entity.pdbx_description
1 polymer ?
#
loop_
_entity_poly.entity_id
_entity_poly.type
_entity_poly.pdbx_seq_one_letter_code
_entity_poly.pdbx_strand_id
1 'polypeptide(L)'
;MAKLPLDVQAAIRAQVPKLVKKKFRKSIDDKFKDVKKDMINEFMSHPVTQELLQGPDGVNISGTLNGVTNLYAFIGFDDGDSPVQPLLDILEDIKITKDVEQTKYGVGRKYDISMPTEKDI
;
A
#
# COMPACT_ATOMS: atom_id res chain seq x y z
N MET A 1 -29.65 9.92 -37.60
CA MET A 1 -29.58 9.23 -36.30
C MET A 1 -30.92 9.39 -35.58
N ALA A 2 -31.54 8.30 -35.20
CA ALA A 2 -32.72 8.37 -34.37
C ALA A 2 -32.36 8.85 -32.96
N LYS A 3 -33.15 9.82 -32.46
CA LYS A 3 -32.98 10.27 -31.07
C LYS A 3 -33.59 9.21 -30.14
N LEU A 4 -32.89 8.93 -29.04
CA LEU A 4 -33.42 8.08 -27.99
C LEU A 4 -34.65 8.76 -27.35
N PRO A 5 -35.66 8.00 -26.89
CA PRO A 5 -36.73 8.54 -26.07
C PRO A 5 -36.25 9.28 -24.85
N LEU A 6 -36.98 10.31 -24.42
CA LEU A 6 -36.55 11.14 -23.26
C LEU A 6 -36.40 10.36 -21.96
N ASP A 7 -37.23 9.37 -21.73
CA ASP A 7 -37.16 8.48 -20.57
C ASP A 7 -35.89 7.62 -20.58
N VAL A 8 -35.48 7.15 -21.75
CA VAL A 8 -34.20 6.42 -21.92
C VAL A 8 -33.00 7.35 -21.70
N GLN A 9 -33.06 8.57 -22.25
CA GLN A 9 -32.02 9.57 -22.02
C GLN A 9 -31.88 9.91 -20.53
N ALA A 10 -33.00 10.08 -19.83
CA ALA A 10 -32.99 10.35 -18.39
C ALA A 10 -32.43 9.18 -17.60
N ALA A 11 -32.77 7.94 -17.96
CA ALA A 11 -32.22 6.74 -17.34
C ALA A 11 -30.69 6.64 -17.53
N ILE A 12 -30.21 6.91 -18.75
CA ILE A 12 -28.75 6.93 -19.06
C ILE A 12 -28.05 7.98 -18.20
N ARG A 13 -28.57 9.21 -18.15
CA ARG A 13 -27.99 10.29 -17.35
C ARG A 13 -27.93 9.96 -15.86
N ALA A 14 -28.90 9.18 -15.35
CA ALA A 14 -28.92 8.75 -13.96
C ALA A 14 -27.96 7.60 -13.68
N GLN A 15 -27.79 6.67 -14.63
CA GLN A 15 -27.01 5.44 -14.43
C GLN A 15 -25.53 5.59 -14.77
N VAL A 16 -25.16 6.38 -15.78
CA VAL A 16 -23.78 6.51 -16.24
C VAL A 16 -22.84 7.02 -15.13
N PRO A 17 -23.18 8.08 -14.36
CA PRO A 17 -22.31 8.52 -13.27
C PRO A 17 -22.08 7.44 -12.20
N LYS A 18 -23.11 6.64 -11.90
CA LYS A 18 -22.98 5.54 -10.92
C LYS A 18 -22.07 4.45 -11.43
N LEU A 19 -22.17 4.08 -12.71
CA LEU A 19 -21.33 3.06 -13.34
C LEU A 19 -19.88 3.54 -13.43
N VAL A 20 -19.64 4.78 -13.82
CA VAL A 20 -18.31 5.38 -13.89
C VAL A 20 -17.68 5.42 -12.50
N LYS A 21 -18.42 5.86 -11.49
CA LYS A 21 -17.95 5.89 -10.11
C LYS A 21 -17.55 4.50 -9.62
N LYS A 22 -18.37 3.48 -9.89
CA LYS A 22 -18.11 2.10 -9.49
C LYS A 22 -16.84 1.55 -10.16
N LYS A 23 -16.72 1.73 -11.48
CA LYS A 23 -15.54 1.28 -12.25
C LYS A 23 -14.28 2.00 -11.83
N PHE A 24 -14.38 3.30 -11.61
CA PHE A 24 -13.25 4.12 -11.16
C PHE A 24 -12.76 3.66 -9.78
N ARG A 25 -13.69 3.44 -8.85
CA ARG A 25 -13.35 2.91 -7.52
C ARG A 25 -12.63 1.58 -7.61
N LYS A 26 -13.16 0.65 -8.40
CA LYS A 26 -12.56 -0.67 -8.58
C LYS A 26 -11.15 -0.56 -9.17
N SER A 27 -10.98 0.25 -10.22
CA SER A 27 -9.70 0.46 -10.87
C SER A 27 -8.64 1.01 -9.90
N ILE A 28 -9.02 1.98 -9.10
CA ILE A 28 -8.14 2.58 -8.09
C ILE A 28 -7.81 1.58 -6.97
N ASP A 29 -8.80 0.84 -6.48
CA ASP A 29 -8.59 -0.16 -5.44
C ASP A 29 -7.66 -1.28 -5.93
N ASP A 30 -7.85 -1.77 -7.15
CA ASP A 30 -7.00 -2.79 -7.75
C ASP A 30 -5.56 -2.28 -7.91
N LYS A 31 -5.40 -1.05 -8.41
CA LYS A 31 -4.09 -0.43 -8.56
C LYS A 31 -3.40 -0.21 -7.21
N PHE A 32 -4.14 0.22 -6.20
CA PHE A 32 -3.60 0.39 -4.85
C PHE A 32 -3.12 -0.94 -4.26
N LYS A 33 -3.88 -2.02 -4.45
CA LYS A 33 -3.47 -3.36 -4.02
C LYS A 33 -2.16 -3.79 -4.69
N ASP A 34 -2.03 -3.56 -5.99
CA ASP A 34 -0.82 -3.91 -6.73
C ASP A 34 0.39 -3.11 -6.23
N VAL A 35 0.24 -1.81 -6.06
CA VAL A 35 1.31 -0.93 -5.56
C VAL A 35 1.71 -1.32 -4.15
N LYS A 36 0.73 -1.60 -3.28
CA LYS A 36 0.98 -2.04 -1.92
C LYS A 36 1.72 -3.37 -1.88
N LYS A 37 1.33 -4.32 -2.72
CA LYS A 37 1.99 -5.61 -2.84
C LYS A 37 3.45 -5.44 -3.28
N ASP A 38 3.70 -4.60 -4.28
CA ASP A 38 5.05 -4.32 -4.76
C ASP A 38 5.90 -3.67 -3.67
N MET A 39 5.34 -2.73 -2.92
CA MET A 39 6.02 -2.08 -1.80
C MET A 39 6.42 -3.09 -0.72
N ILE A 40 5.52 -3.98 -0.34
CA ILE A 40 5.80 -5.03 0.66
C ILE A 40 6.85 -5.99 0.13
N ASN A 41 6.78 -6.39 -1.13
CA ASN A 41 7.79 -7.26 -1.76
C ASN A 41 9.17 -6.61 -1.78
N GLU A 42 9.26 -5.33 -2.12
CA GLU A 42 10.51 -4.58 -2.09
C GLU A 42 11.07 -4.49 -0.67
N PHE A 43 10.23 -4.20 0.31
CA PHE A 43 10.62 -4.18 1.71
C PHE A 43 11.16 -5.53 2.17
N MET A 44 10.44 -6.62 1.88
CA MET A 44 10.84 -7.97 2.30
C MET A 44 12.10 -8.47 1.59
N SER A 45 12.34 -8.05 0.35
CA SER A 45 13.52 -8.44 -0.41
C SER A 45 14.74 -7.55 -0.17
N HIS A 46 14.57 -6.44 0.54
CA HIS A 46 15.67 -5.52 0.80
C HIS A 46 16.77 -6.20 1.64
N PRO A 47 18.05 -6.01 1.30
CA PRO A 47 19.15 -6.67 2.03
C PRO A 47 19.14 -6.42 3.53
N VAL A 48 18.83 -5.22 3.99
CA VAL A 48 18.72 -4.89 5.41
C VAL A 48 17.59 -5.71 6.07
N THR A 49 16.44 -5.81 5.43
CA THR A 49 15.31 -6.60 5.93
C THR A 49 15.68 -8.07 6.04
N GLN A 50 16.31 -8.62 5.02
CA GLN A 50 16.76 -10.01 4.99
C GLN A 50 17.78 -10.29 6.08
N GLU A 51 18.70 -9.38 6.32
CA GLU A 51 19.69 -9.52 7.39
C GLU A 51 19.05 -9.53 8.77
N LEU A 52 18.09 -8.64 9.02
CA LEU A 52 17.35 -8.61 10.28
C LEU A 52 16.50 -9.87 10.50
N LEU A 53 15.95 -10.44 9.42
CA LEU A 53 15.18 -11.69 9.50
C LEU A 53 16.03 -12.90 9.90
N GLN A 54 17.31 -12.89 9.55
CA GLN A 54 18.23 -13.99 9.90
C GLN A 54 18.62 -14.01 11.38
N GLY A 55 18.37 -12.91 12.11
CA GLY A 55 18.66 -12.84 13.53
C GLY A 55 20.15 -12.66 13.86
N PRO A 56 20.54 -13.01 15.10
CA PRO A 56 21.87 -12.71 15.61
C PRO A 56 23.02 -13.47 14.91
N ASP A 57 22.71 -14.62 14.34
CA ASP A 57 23.69 -15.49 13.67
C ASP A 57 23.75 -15.27 12.16
N GLY A 58 23.03 -14.28 11.64
CA GLY A 58 22.99 -13.97 10.23
C GLY A 58 24.29 -13.35 9.71
N VAL A 59 24.47 -13.44 8.40
CA VAL A 59 25.59 -12.80 7.68
C VAL A 59 25.25 -11.34 7.41
N ASN A 60 26.27 -10.46 7.34
CA ASN A 60 26.09 -9.06 6.96
C ASN A 60 25.80 -8.94 5.45
N ILE A 61 24.59 -9.36 5.04
CA ILE A 61 24.13 -9.37 3.63
C ILE A 61 24.14 -7.95 3.05
N SER A 62 23.74 -6.96 3.85
CA SER A 62 23.67 -5.57 3.41
C SER A 62 25.05 -4.94 3.16
N GLY A 63 26.12 -5.54 3.68
CA GLY A 63 27.47 -5.03 3.55
C GLY A 63 27.75 -3.75 4.32
N THR A 64 26.81 -3.31 5.15
CA THR A 64 26.90 -2.01 5.87
C THR A 64 27.97 -1.99 6.95
N LEU A 65 28.37 -3.15 7.45
CA LEU A 65 29.33 -3.30 8.57
C LEU A 65 30.63 -3.99 8.14
N ASN A 66 30.93 -4.04 6.85
CA ASN A 66 32.12 -4.67 6.28
C ASN A 66 32.32 -6.14 6.73
N GLY A 67 31.25 -6.85 7.03
CA GLY A 67 31.30 -8.25 7.45
C GLY A 67 31.75 -8.51 8.88
N VAL A 68 31.98 -7.46 9.68
CA VAL A 68 32.47 -7.61 11.07
C VAL A 68 31.40 -8.21 11.97
N THR A 69 30.16 -7.81 11.78
CA THR A 69 28.99 -8.31 12.50
C THR A 69 27.78 -8.16 11.59
N ASN A 70 26.59 -8.42 12.09
CA ASN A 70 25.35 -8.15 11.35
C ASN A 70 24.57 -7.01 11.99
N LEU A 71 23.57 -6.47 11.26
CA LEU A 71 22.75 -5.37 11.74
C LEU A 71 21.92 -5.75 12.97
N TYR A 72 21.43 -6.96 13.04
CA TYR A 72 20.64 -7.44 14.17
C TYR A 72 21.41 -7.29 15.49
N ALA A 73 22.63 -7.83 15.52
CA ALA A 73 23.49 -7.77 16.69
C ALA A 73 24.01 -6.35 16.95
N PHE A 74 24.35 -5.62 15.89
CA PHE A 74 24.88 -4.25 15.99
C PHE A 74 23.87 -3.27 16.59
N ILE A 75 22.59 -3.37 16.16
CA ILE A 75 21.52 -2.52 16.70
C ILE A 75 21.21 -2.88 18.15
N GLY A 76 21.43 -4.13 18.54
CA GLY A 76 21.28 -4.56 19.93
C GLY A 76 19.95 -5.23 20.24
N PHE A 77 19.32 -5.85 19.25
CA PHE A 77 18.14 -6.69 19.48
C PHE A 77 18.53 -7.94 20.29
N ASP A 78 17.62 -8.38 21.15
CA ASP A 78 17.78 -9.61 21.91
C ASP A 78 17.45 -10.83 21.04
N ASP A 79 18.01 -11.98 21.39
CA ASP A 79 17.70 -13.25 20.74
C ASP A 79 16.19 -13.50 20.80
N GLY A 80 15.59 -13.82 19.67
CA GLY A 80 14.15 -14.03 19.56
C GLY A 80 13.32 -12.79 19.25
N ASP A 81 13.92 -11.61 19.25
CA ASP A 81 13.25 -10.41 18.78
C ASP A 81 12.99 -10.49 17.28
N SER A 82 11.82 -10.02 16.85
CA SER A 82 11.40 -9.96 15.45
C SER A 82 11.20 -8.51 15.02
N PRO A 83 12.27 -7.74 14.77
CA PRO A 83 12.14 -6.31 14.47
C PRO A 83 11.43 -6.02 13.14
N VAL A 84 11.41 -6.98 12.22
CA VAL A 84 10.76 -6.83 10.91
C VAL A 84 9.24 -6.95 11.00
N GLN A 85 8.73 -7.82 11.88
CA GLN A 85 7.29 -8.09 11.95
C GLN A 85 6.45 -6.85 12.28
N PRO A 86 6.80 -6.01 13.28
CA PRO A 86 6.05 -4.78 13.54
C PRO A 86 6.05 -3.83 12.35
N LEU A 87 7.14 -3.71 11.62
CA LEU A 87 7.24 -2.87 10.43
C LEU A 87 6.38 -3.40 9.30
N LEU A 88 6.39 -4.71 9.10
CA LEU A 88 5.53 -5.37 8.10
C LEU A 88 4.05 -5.16 8.42
N ASP A 89 3.66 -5.30 9.68
CA ASP A 89 2.29 -5.08 10.13
C ASP A 89 1.84 -3.64 9.84
N ILE A 90 2.71 -2.66 10.08
CA ILE A 90 2.45 -1.24 9.75
C ILE A 90 2.24 -1.06 8.25
N LEU A 91 3.09 -1.67 7.41
CA LEU A 91 2.96 -1.57 5.96
C LEU A 91 1.69 -2.23 5.44
N GLU A 92 1.32 -3.37 6.00
CA GLU A 92 0.08 -4.08 5.64
C GLU A 92 -1.18 -3.30 6.03
N ASP A 93 -1.09 -2.45 7.05
CA ASP A 93 -2.22 -1.67 7.55
C ASP A 93 -2.46 -0.38 6.75
N ILE A 94 -1.59 -0.02 5.84
CA ILE A 94 -1.78 1.13 4.94
C ILE A 94 -2.99 0.87 4.05
N LYS A 95 -3.93 1.81 4.06
CA LYS A 95 -5.20 1.68 3.32
C LYS A 95 -5.70 3.02 2.82
N ILE A 96 -6.60 2.97 1.85
CA ILE A 96 -7.34 4.14 1.37
C ILE A 96 -8.55 4.31 2.27
N THR A 97 -8.70 5.49 2.88
CA THR A 97 -9.76 5.78 3.84
C THR A 97 -10.90 6.64 3.26
N LYS A 98 -10.69 7.27 2.11
CA LYS A 98 -11.71 8.10 1.46
C LYS A 98 -12.21 7.49 0.17
N ASP A 99 -13.49 7.76 -0.12
CA ASP A 99 -14.20 7.21 -1.26
C ASP A 99 -14.08 8.08 -2.51
N VAL A 100 -14.60 7.56 -3.62
CA VAL A 100 -14.69 8.27 -4.89
C VAL A 100 -15.71 9.40 -4.78
N GLU A 101 -15.31 10.60 -5.20
CA GLU A 101 -16.18 11.77 -5.27
C GLU A 101 -16.46 12.14 -6.72
N GLN A 102 -17.71 12.52 -6.99
CA GLN A 102 -18.08 13.11 -8.26
C GLN A 102 -17.89 14.62 -8.19
N THR A 103 -17.13 15.18 -9.09
CA THR A 103 -16.90 16.62 -9.19
C THR A 103 -17.56 17.21 -10.43
N LYS A 104 -17.60 18.55 -10.51
CA LYS A 104 -18.10 19.27 -11.68
C LYS A 104 -17.41 18.86 -12.98
N TYR A 105 -16.15 18.46 -12.90
CA TYR A 105 -15.30 18.14 -14.06
C TYR A 105 -15.14 16.66 -14.32
N GLY A 106 -15.79 15.80 -13.54
CA GLY A 106 -15.72 14.35 -13.69
C GLY A 106 -15.68 13.61 -12.36
N VAL A 107 -15.11 12.43 -12.36
CA VAL A 107 -14.98 11.58 -11.19
C VAL A 107 -13.55 11.68 -10.66
N GLY A 108 -13.41 12.03 -9.41
CA GLY A 108 -12.13 12.07 -8.71
C GLY A 108 -12.16 11.23 -7.45
N ARG A 109 -11.00 10.86 -6.95
CA ARG A 109 -10.87 10.21 -5.65
C ARG A 109 -9.85 10.95 -4.81
N LYS A 110 -10.27 11.33 -3.62
CA LYS A 110 -9.33 11.81 -2.61
C LYS A 110 -8.83 10.62 -1.81
N TYR A 111 -7.53 10.62 -1.55
CA TYR A 111 -6.90 9.60 -0.73
C TYR A 111 -6.58 10.18 0.64
N ASP A 112 -6.92 9.46 1.69
CA ASP A 112 -6.20 9.52 2.94
C ASP A 112 -5.48 8.18 3.09
N ILE A 113 -4.18 8.20 2.92
CA ILE A 113 -3.36 7.03 3.15
C ILE A 113 -2.91 7.10 4.61
N SER A 114 -3.27 6.07 5.38
CA SER A 114 -2.83 5.95 6.76
C SER A 114 -1.35 5.60 6.76
N MET A 115 -0.51 6.56 7.10
CA MET A 115 0.93 6.36 7.20
C MET A 115 1.34 6.15 8.65
N PRO A 116 2.39 5.35 8.90
CA PRO A 116 2.89 5.16 10.26
C PRO A 116 3.44 6.47 10.82
N THR A 117 3.19 6.69 12.10
CA THR A 117 3.73 7.82 12.86
C THR A 117 4.67 7.33 13.95
N GLU A 118 5.35 8.24 14.63
CA GLU A 118 6.21 7.87 15.77
C GLU A 118 5.48 7.06 16.84
N LYS A 119 4.16 7.23 16.95
CA LYS A 119 3.34 6.50 17.93
C LYS A 119 3.12 5.04 17.55
N ASP A 120 3.33 4.69 16.29
CA ASP A 120 3.10 3.34 15.77
C ASP A 120 4.38 2.48 15.83
N ILE A 121 5.50 3.08 16.13
CA ILE A 121 6.80 2.42 16.15
C ILE A 121 7.25 2.08 17.57
#